data_812d4f7961d43c01090e46d007df0598
#
_entry.id   812d4f7961d43c01090e46d007df0598
#
_cell.length_a   1.000
_cell.length_b   1.000
_cell.length_c   1.000
_cell.angle_alpha   90.00
_cell.angle_beta   90.00
_cell.angle_gamma   90.00
#
_symmetry.space_group_name_H-M   'P 1'
#
loop_
_entity.id
_entity.type
_entity.pdbx_description
1 polymer ?
#
loop_
_entity_poly.entity_id
_entity_poly.type
_entity_poly.pdbx_seq_one_letter_code
_entity_poly.pdbx_strand_id
1 'polypeptide(L)'
;MNALGMIETRGLIACVEAADAAVKAADVRIVGYEKVGTGLVTVLFRGEVAACKAACDSGAAAAQKVGELIAVHVIPQPHPDLEGKMPISSPETLARKK
;
A
#
# COMPACT_ATOMS: atom_id res chain seq x y z
N MET A 1 7.84 -4.02 -10.73
CA MET A 1 7.99 -3.80 -9.27
C MET A 1 8.03 -2.31 -8.91
N ASN A 2 7.65 -1.44 -9.86
CA ASN A 2 7.80 0.01 -9.65
C ASN A 2 6.57 0.73 -9.14
N ALA A 3 5.38 0.16 -9.31
CA ALA A 3 4.17 0.84 -8.87
C ALA A 3 4.07 0.84 -7.35
N LEU A 4 3.37 1.84 -6.82
CA LEU A 4 3.12 2.01 -5.40
C LEU A 4 1.62 1.98 -5.17
N GLY A 5 1.16 1.10 -4.29
CA GLY A 5 -0.22 1.05 -3.84
C GLY A 5 -0.32 1.46 -2.39
N MET A 6 -1.38 2.18 -2.06
CA MET A 6 -1.59 2.68 -0.70
C MET A 6 -3.05 2.56 -0.33
N ILE A 7 -3.31 2.07 0.89
CA ILE A 7 -4.67 1.99 1.44
C ILE A 7 -4.65 2.59 2.83
N GLU A 8 -5.48 3.59 3.06
CA GLU A 8 -5.60 4.23 4.36
C GLU A 8 -6.94 3.92 4.98
N THR A 9 -6.92 3.53 6.25
CA THR A 9 -8.11 3.17 7.01
C THR A 9 -8.10 3.90 8.35
N ARG A 10 -9.27 3.94 8.99
CA ARG A 10 -9.34 4.37 10.38
C ARG A 10 -9.18 3.15 11.27
N GLY A 11 -8.05 3.10 11.97
CA GLY A 11 -7.73 2.02 12.90
C GLY A 11 -6.96 0.88 12.26
N LEU A 12 -6.25 0.13 13.11
CA LEU A 12 -5.34 -0.91 12.68
C LEU A 12 -6.08 -2.15 12.16
N ILE A 13 -7.25 -2.46 12.71
CA ILE A 13 -7.98 -3.67 12.33
C ILE A 13 -8.32 -3.65 10.84
N ALA A 14 -8.91 -2.56 10.36
CA ALA A 14 -9.24 -2.45 8.95
C ALA A 14 -8.00 -2.43 8.07
N CYS A 15 -6.89 -1.85 8.57
CA CYS A 15 -5.63 -1.80 7.84
C CYS A 15 -5.05 -3.20 7.66
N VAL A 16 -5.05 -4.02 8.71
CA VAL A 16 -4.54 -5.40 8.63
C VAL A 16 -5.40 -6.24 7.70
N GLU A 17 -6.72 -6.08 7.77
CA GLU A 17 -7.63 -6.77 6.85
C GLU A 17 -7.37 -6.37 5.40
N ALA A 18 -7.17 -5.08 5.15
CA ALA A 18 -6.84 -4.59 3.82
C ALA A 18 -5.53 -5.18 3.32
N ALA A 19 -4.50 -5.19 4.16
CA ALA A 19 -3.18 -5.73 3.79
C ALA A 19 -3.25 -7.22 3.46
N ASP A 20 -3.97 -7.98 4.28
CA ASP A 20 -4.12 -9.42 4.06
C ASP A 20 -4.83 -9.70 2.73
N ALA A 21 -5.95 -9.03 2.49
CA ALA A 21 -6.70 -9.22 1.25
C ALA A 21 -5.88 -8.80 0.03
N ALA A 22 -5.11 -7.72 0.15
CA ALA A 22 -4.28 -7.22 -0.95
C ALA A 22 -3.23 -8.24 -1.37
N VAL A 23 -2.47 -8.79 -0.42
CA VAL A 23 -1.38 -9.72 -0.76
C VAL A 23 -1.91 -11.08 -1.18
N LYS A 24 -3.14 -11.44 -0.81
CA LYS A 24 -3.77 -12.65 -1.30
C LYS A 24 -4.31 -12.51 -2.71
N ALA A 25 -4.64 -11.28 -3.13
CA ALA A 25 -5.27 -11.03 -4.42
C ALA A 25 -4.27 -10.89 -5.56
N ALA A 26 -3.05 -10.41 -5.30
CA ALA A 26 -2.10 -10.12 -6.36
C ALA A 26 -0.67 -10.17 -5.82
N ASP A 27 0.28 -10.26 -6.76
CA ASP A 27 1.70 -10.35 -6.41
C ASP A 27 2.25 -8.95 -6.11
N VAL A 28 2.00 -8.50 -4.89
CA VAL A 28 2.54 -7.25 -4.38
C VAL A 28 3.30 -7.52 -3.09
N ARG A 29 4.22 -6.63 -2.77
CA ARG A 29 5.02 -6.72 -1.56
C ARG A 29 4.64 -5.58 -0.63
N ILE A 30 4.30 -5.91 0.62
CA ILE A 30 4.09 -4.88 1.64
C ILE A 30 5.45 -4.32 2.01
N VAL A 31 5.59 -3.00 1.94
CA VAL A 31 6.84 -2.35 2.33
C VAL A 31 6.74 -1.75 3.73
N GLY A 32 5.55 -1.61 4.26
CA GLY A 32 5.36 -1.13 5.61
C GLY A 32 3.99 -0.53 5.82
N TYR A 33 3.83 0.06 7.00
CA TYR A 33 2.63 0.82 7.31
C TYR A 33 3.03 2.06 8.11
N GLU A 34 2.20 3.09 8.02
CA GLU A 34 2.45 4.35 8.73
C GLU A 34 1.23 4.71 9.55
N LYS A 35 1.46 5.08 10.80
CA LYS A 35 0.43 5.62 11.68
C LYS A 35 0.65 7.11 11.80
N VAL A 36 -0.40 7.88 11.49
CA VAL A 36 -0.40 9.30 11.81
C VAL A 36 -1.45 9.52 12.88
N GLY A 37 -1.41 10.60 13.60
CA GLY A 37 -2.34 10.89 14.70
C GLY A 37 -3.79 10.70 14.26
N THR A 38 -4.72 10.66 15.20
CA THR A 38 -6.17 10.52 14.96
C THR A 38 -6.63 9.15 14.51
N GLY A 39 -5.80 8.10 14.69
CA GLY A 39 -6.20 6.73 14.39
C GLY A 39 -6.13 6.31 12.94
N LEU A 40 -5.55 7.13 12.08
CA LEU A 40 -5.39 6.78 10.67
C LEU A 40 -4.16 5.92 10.49
N VAL A 41 -4.28 4.88 9.65
CA VAL A 41 -3.19 3.95 9.36
C VAL A 41 -3.16 3.72 7.86
N THR A 42 -1.97 3.81 7.26
CA THR A 42 -1.78 3.57 5.84
C THR A 42 -0.85 2.39 5.64
N VAL A 43 -1.27 1.42 4.82
CA VAL A 43 -0.39 0.33 4.38
C VAL A 43 0.08 0.63 2.95
N LEU A 44 1.34 0.27 2.68
CA LEU A 44 1.99 0.60 1.42
C LEU A 44 2.53 -0.67 0.77
N PHE A 45 2.36 -0.76 -0.54
CA PHE A 45 2.75 -1.94 -1.34
C PHE A 45 3.55 -1.50 -2.56
N ARG A 46 4.44 -2.40 -3.00
CA ARG A 46 5.11 -2.24 -4.30
C ARG A 46 4.83 -3.47 -5.16
N GLY A 47 4.76 -3.26 -6.47
CA GLY A 47 4.53 -4.33 -7.42
C GLY A 47 4.39 -3.76 -8.83
N GLU A 48 3.99 -4.61 -9.78
CA GLU A 48 3.62 -4.15 -11.11
C GLU A 48 2.30 -3.39 -11.01
N VAL A 49 2.05 -2.47 -11.94
CA VAL A 49 0.90 -1.57 -11.84
C VAL A 49 -0.42 -2.32 -11.79
N ALA A 50 -0.58 -3.36 -12.62
CA ALA A 50 -1.82 -4.13 -12.63
C ALA A 50 -2.01 -4.88 -11.31
N ALA A 51 -0.92 -5.42 -10.76
CA ALA A 51 -0.97 -6.11 -9.47
C ALA A 51 -1.32 -5.16 -8.34
N CYS A 52 -0.74 -3.95 -8.33
CA CYS A 52 -1.07 -2.95 -7.32
C CYS A 52 -2.53 -2.51 -7.40
N LYS A 53 -3.07 -2.36 -8.61
CA LYS A 53 -4.49 -2.02 -8.77
C LYS A 53 -5.39 -3.12 -8.23
N ALA A 54 -5.12 -4.37 -8.60
CA ALA A 54 -5.90 -5.51 -8.12
C ALA A 54 -5.81 -5.65 -6.60
N ALA A 55 -4.60 -5.50 -6.05
CA ALA A 55 -4.37 -5.58 -4.61
C ALA A 55 -5.15 -4.48 -3.87
N CYS A 56 -5.08 -3.25 -4.37
CA CYS A 56 -5.77 -2.13 -3.74
C CYS A 56 -7.29 -2.27 -3.82
N ASP A 57 -7.82 -2.75 -4.95
CA ASP A 57 -9.26 -2.97 -5.07
C ASP A 57 -9.75 -4.00 -4.06
N SER A 58 -9.05 -5.14 -3.96
CA SER A 58 -9.42 -6.19 -3.01
C SER A 58 -9.23 -5.76 -1.57
N GLY A 59 -8.14 -5.07 -1.29
CA GLY A 59 -7.85 -4.59 0.06
C GLY A 59 -8.87 -3.54 0.53
N ALA A 60 -9.22 -2.61 -0.35
CA ALA A 60 -10.21 -1.58 -0.03
C ALA A 60 -11.57 -2.19 0.25
N ALA A 61 -12.00 -3.15 -0.58
CA ALA A 61 -13.29 -3.84 -0.38
C ALA A 61 -13.31 -4.59 0.95
N ALA A 62 -12.21 -5.27 1.30
CA ALA A 62 -12.12 -6.01 2.56
C ALA A 62 -12.15 -5.07 3.76
N ALA A 63 -11.45 -3.94 3.69
CA ALA A 63 -11.42 -2.97 4.78
C ALA A 63 -12.80 -2.44 5.10
N GLN A 64 -13.62 -2.17 4.07
CA GLN A 64 -14.96 -1.63 4.25
C GLN A 64 -15.90 -2.58 4.99
N LYS A 65 -15.59 -3.88 4.99
CA LYS A 65 -16.43 -4.87 5.69
C LYS A 65 -16.19 -4.86 7.20
N VAL A 66 -15.05 -4.39 7.66
CA VAL A 66 -14.67 -4.45 9.08
C VAL A 66 -14.39 -3.10 9.71
N GLY A 67 -14.34 -2.04 8.90
CA GLY A 67 -14.05 -0.71 9.40
C GLY A 67 -14.27 0.35 8.36
N GLU A 68 -13.56 1.47 8.50
CA GLU A 68 -13.73 2.64 7.64
C GLU A 68 -12.55 2.79 6.69
N LEU A 69 -12.83 2.75 5.40
CA LEU A 69 -11.86 3.07 4.36
C LEU A 69 -11.78 4.58 4.21
N ILE A 70 -10.58 5.15 4.30
CA ILE A 70 -10.37 6.60 4.18
C ILE A 70 -9.92 6.95 2.76
N ALA A 71 -8.92 6.24 2.24
CA ALA A 71 -8.38 6.55 0.93
C ALA A 71 -7.67 5.32 0.35
N VAL A 72 -7.63 5.26 -0.98
CA VAL A 72 -6.88 4.23 -1.70
C VAL A 72 -6.34 4.86 -2.97
N HIS A 73 -5.07 4.57 -3.28
CA HIS A 73 -4.45 5.17 -4.47
C HIS A 73 -3.32 4.29 -4.99
N VAL A 74 -3.12 4.34 -6.30
CA VAL A 74 -2.00 3.68 -6.96
C VAL A 74 -1.25 4.72 -7.76
N ILE A 75 0.07 4.78 -7.56
CA ILE A 75 0.96 5.60 -8.37
C ILE A 75 1.71 4.64 -9.29
N PRO A 76 1.48 4.68 -10.60
CA PRO A 76 2.08 3.67 -11.50
C PRO A 76 3.61 3.69 -11.52
N GLN A 77 4.21 4.86 -11.41
CA GLN A 77 5.67 4.97 -11.45
C GLN A 77 6.12 6.16 -10.61
N PRO A 78 6.31 5.94 -9.28
CA PRO A 78 6.76 7.03 -8.42
C PRO A 78 8.12 7.55 -8.88
N HIS A 79 8.31 8.86 -8.75
CA HIS A 79 9.58 9.47 -9.14
C HIS A 79 10.72 8.86 -8.31
N PRO A 80 11.87 8.53 -8.93
CA PRO A 80 12.98 7.89 -8.20
C PRO A 80 13.48 8.68 -6.98
N ASP A 81 13.32 10.00 -6.98
CA ASP A 81 13.75 10.82 -5.85
C ASP A 81 12.98 10.55 -4.57
N LEU A 82 11.82 9.89 -4.65
CA LEU A 82 11.04 9.53 -3.47
C LEU A 82 11.62 8.32 -2.74
N GLU A 83 12.38 7.48 -3.45
CA GLU A 83 12.95 6.28 -2.85
C GLU A 83 13.94 6.65 -1.76
N GLY A 84 13.79 6.05 -0.61
CA GLY A 84 14.66 6.30 0.53
C GLY A 84 14.34 7.57 1.32
N LYS A 85 13.48 8.45 0.77
CA LYS A 85 13.09 9.70 1.43
C LYS A 85 11.67 9.64 1.98
N MET A 86 10.81 8.87 1.32
CA MET A 86 9.45 8.60 1.78
C MET A 86 9.37 7.15 2.22
N PRO A 87 8.40 6.77 3.08
CA PRO A 87 8.31 5.39 3.59
C PRO A 87 7.66 4.45 2.57
N ILE A 88 8.17 4.44 1.35
CA ILE A 88 7.56 3.71 0.23
C ILE A 88 8.49 2.67 -0.37
N SER A 89 9.73 2.56 0.11
CA SER A 89 10.74 1.78 -0.59
C SER A 89 10.79 0.34 -0.11
N SER A 90 11.04 -0.57 -1.05
CA SER A 90 11.49 -1.93 -0.77
C SER A 90 12.98 -2.00 -1.06
N PRO A 91 13.68 -3.08 -0.64
CA PRO A 91 15.09 -3.24 -1.01
C PRO A 91 15.31 -3.17 -2.52
N GLU A 92 14.39 -3.74 -3.29
CA GLU A 92 14.50 -3.73 -4.75
C GLU A 92 14.37 -2.32 -5.33
N THR A 93 13.39 -1.55 -4.83
CA THR A 93 13.18 -0.20 -5.36
C THR A 93 14.29 0.75 -4.95
N LEU A 94 14.86 0.58 -3.77
CA LEU A 94 16.02 1.36 -3.34
C LEU A 94 17.23 1.08 -4.22
N ALA A 95 17.45 -0.17 -4.57
CA ALA A 95 18.58 -0.56 -5.44
C ALA A 95 18.42 0.05 -6.83
N ARG A 96 17.21 0.21 -7.33
CA ARG A 96 16.95 0.75 -8.67
C ARG A 96 17.14 2.25 -8.76
N LYS A 97 17.22 2.94 -7.62
CA LYS A 97 17.41 4.38 -7.60
C LYS A 97 18.74 4.81 -8.22
N LYS A 98 19.72 3.95 -8.18
CA LYS A 98 21.07 4.27 -8.68
C LYS A 98 21.12 4.46 -10.22
#